data_6d0dd2dce690431d74618fddf3bf4b4f
#
_entry.id   6d0dd2dce690431d74618fddf3bf4b4f
#
_cell.length_a   1.000
_cell.length_b   1.000
_cell.length_c   1.000
_cell.angle_alpha   90.00
_cell.angle_beta   90.00
_cell.angle_gamma   90.00
#
_symmetry.space_group_name_H-M   'P 1'
#
loop_
_entity.id
_entity.type
_entity.pdbx_description
1 polymer ?
#
loop_
_entity_poly.entity_id
_entity_poly.type
_entity_poly.pdbx_seq_one_letter_code
_entity_poly.pdbx_strand_id
1 'polypeptide(L)'
;MYVPETENDWLQIAKDFEIKWQFNHCLGAIDGKHVIIEKPPKSGTLYYNYKGTFSIVLLGIVNANYEFIYVNIGSNGSISDGGVFKHTTFHEKMKSNQLNLPSPSILPQSNVIAPYCFVADNAFAINENLLKPYPRRNLTHDQRIFNYRLSRARRIVENAFGILAERFRVLKRPIQINVHNVPKVVMASCTLHNYLRKKSSNYITRNCVDTEDTETCTFRPGDWRLNDNLVGLNRTERQRTADGNSVRQIFTEYFNNQGRVHFQERMINTMNI
;
A
#
# COMPACT_ATOMS: atom_id res chain seq x y z
N MET A 1 -9.73 14.03 1.91
CA MET A 1 -8.58 13.42 1.23
C MET A 1 -8.34 14.19 -0.05
N TYR A 2 -7.10 14.35 -0.44
CA TYR A 2 -6.72 15.08 -1.65
C TYR A 2 -6.04 14.10 -2.59
N VAL A 3 -6.71 13.76 -3.69
CA VAL A 3 -6.10 13.03 -4.80
C VAL A 3 -5.29 14.06 -5.59
N PRO A 4 -4.01 13.80 -5.89
CA PRO A 4 -3.21 14.71 -6.71
C PRO A 4 -3.91 14.99 -8.05
N GLU A 5 -3.96 16.26 -8.43
CA GLU A 5 -4.65 16.71 -9.64
C GLU A 5 -3.66 17.11 -10.74
N THR A 6 -2.44 17.45 -10.36
CA THR A 6 -1.39 17.89 -11.29
C THR A 6 -0.21 16.92 -11.32
N GLU A 7 0.54 16.91 -12.43
CA GLU A 7 1.79 16.17 -12.55
C GLU A 7 2.79 16.55 -11.45
N ASN A 8 2.88 17.83 -11.09
CA ASN A 8 3.77 18.30 -10.03
C ASN A 8 3.42 17.75 -8.66
N ASP A 9 2.13 17.57 -8.33
CA ASP A 9 1.72 16.93 -7.08
C ASP A 9 2.21 15.47 -7.01
N TRP A 10 2.11 14.74 -8.12
CA TRP A 10 2.61 13.37 -8.22
C TRP A 10 4.14 13.30 -8.12
N LEU A 11 4.85 14.21 -8.79
CA LEU A 11 6.31 14.30 -8.72
C LEU A 11 6.78 14.57 -7.28
N GLN A 12 6.06 15.40 -6.52
CA GLN A 12 6.38 15.62 -5.11
C GLN A 12 6.22 14.35 -4.27
N ILE A 13 5.17 13.57 -4.50
CA ILE A 13 4.99 12.26 -3.82
C ILE A 13 6.13 11.29 -4.19
N ALA A 14 6.48 11.22 -5.48
CA ALA A 14 7.58 10.37 -5.93
C ALA A 14 8.91 10.77 -5.29
N LYS A 15 9.17 12.07 -5.16
CA LYS A 15 10.36 12.60 -4.48
C LYS A 15 10.40 12.24 -3.00
N ASP A 16 9.26 12.29 -2.32
CA ASP A 16 9.16 11.87 -0.93
C ASP A 16 9.45 10.37 -0.75
N PHE A 17 8.98 9.51 -1.68
CA PHE A 17 9.31 8.07 -1.66
C PHE A 17 10.79 7.82 -1.95
N GLU A 18 11.38 8.55 -2.89
CA GLU A 18 12.81 8.47 -3.17
C GLU A 18 13.65 8.80 -1.93
N ILE A 19 13.37 9.95 -1.28
CA ILE A 19 14.16 10.43 -0.15
C ILE A 19 13.97 9.56 1.09
N LYS A 20 12.73 9.23 1.44
CA LYS A 20 12.42 8.56 2.72
C LYS A 20 12.54 7.04 2.66
N TRP A 21 12.21 6.46 1.51
CA TRP A 21 12.07 5.02 1.34
C TRP A 21 12.99 4.44 0.27
N GLN A 22 13.80 5.27 -0.36
CA GLN A 22 14.72 4.91 -1.44
C GLN A 22 14.02 4.10 -2.55
N PHE A 23 12.77 4.43 -2.87
CA PHE A 23 12.04 3.83 -3.99
C PHE A 23 11.68 4.92 -4.99
N ASN A 24 12.47 5.00 -6.06
CA ASN A 24 12.32 6.00 -7.11
C ASN A 24 11.04 5.79 -7.92
N HIS A 25 10.45 6.87 -8.43
CA HIS A 25 9.23 6.87 -9.25
C HIS A 25 8.00 6.23 -8.57
N CYS A 26 7.96 6.16 -7.23
CA CYS A 26 6.81 5.61 -6.51
C CYS A 26 5.78 6.70 -6.22
N LEU A 27 4.53 6.49 -6.67
CA LEU A 27 3.41 7.41 -6.52
C LEU A 27 2.51 7.09 -5.32
N GLY A 28 2.72 5.94 -4.68
CA GLY A 28 1.93 5.52 -3.53
C GLY A 28 1.98 4.02 -3.29
N ALA A 29 1.63 3.63 -2.07
CA ALA A 29 1.46 2.23 -1.69
C ALA A 29 -0.03 1.90 -1.58
N ILE A 30 -0.45 0.76 -2.16
CA ILE A 30 -1.83 0.30 -2.22
C ILE A 30 -1.98 -0.96 -1.37
N ASP A 31 -3.00 -0.98 -0.52
CA ASP A 31 -3.40 -2.18 0.22
C ASP A 31 -4.89 -2.13 0.57
N GLY A 32 -5.48 -3.26 0.93
CA GLY A 32 -6.85 -3.37 1.37
C GLY A 32 -6.98 -4.05 2.72
N LYS A 33 -7.97 -3.63 3.50
CA LYS A 33 -8.27 -4.18 4.82
C LYS A 33 -9.75 -4.43 5.01
N HIS A 34 -10.07 -5.52 5.71
CA HIS A 34 -11.41 -5.76 6.21
C HIS A 34 -11.67 -4.88 7.44
N VAL A 35 -12.71 -4.08 7.38
CA VAL A 35 -13.32 -3.43 8.54
C VAL A 35 -14.45 -4.33 9.04
N ILE A 36 -14.26 -4.89 10.21
CA ILE A 36 -15.21 -5.85 10.78
C ILE A 36 -16.49 -5.13 11.20
N ILE A 37 -17.62 -5.74 10.85
CA ILE A 37 -18.97 -5.24 11.18
C ILE A 37 -19.78 -6.33 11.88
N GLU A 38 -20.80 -5.95 12.60
CA GLU A 38 -21.83 -6.90 13.03
C GLU A 38 -22.60 -7.39 11.81
N LYS A 39 -23.06 -8.66 11.85
CA LYS A 39 -23.82 -9.26 10.73
C LYS A 39 -25.07 -8.43 10.43
N PRO A 40 -25.16 -7.82 9.22
CA PRO A 40 -26.36 -7.06 8.89
C PRO A 40 -27.60 -7.98 8.78
N PRO A 41 -28.77 -7.56 9.25
CA PRO A 41 -30.00 -8.34 9.14
C PRO A 41 -30.29 -8.72 7.69
N LYS A 42 -30.70 -9.97 7.46
CA LYS A 42 -31.08 -10.51 6.13
C LYS A 42 -29.96 -10.46 5.07
N SER A 43 -28.69 -10.26 5.46
CA SER A 43 -27.57 -10.15 4.50
C SER A 43 -27.02 -11.49 4.00
N GLY A 44 -27.45 -12.62 4.58
CA GLY A 44 -26.91 -13.92 4.22
C GLY A 44 -25.37 -13.95 4.40
N THR A 45 -24.65 -14.27 3.34
CA THR A 45 -23.17 -14.35 3.28
C THR A 45 -22.54 -13.16 2.55
N LEU A 46 -23.30 -12.16 2.16
CA LEU A 46 -22.83 -11.04 1.33
C LEU A 46 -21.58 -10.34 1.90
N TYR A 47 -21.52 -10.16 3.22
CA TYR A 47 -20.40 -9.52 3.92
C TYR A 47 -19.44 -10.51 4.58
N TYR A 48 -19.67 -11.82 4.40
CA TYR A 48 -18.87 -12.86 5.03
C TYR A 48 -17.51 -12.99 4.35
N ASN A 49 -16.44 -12.82 5.11
CA ASN A 49 -15.08 -12.87 4.60
C ASN A 49 -14.41 -14.24 4.89
N TYR A 50 -13.24 -14.45 4.28
CA TYR A 50 -12.48 -15.70 4.39
C TYR A 50 -11.97 -16.03 5.81
N LYS A 51 -11.99 -15.06 6.73
CA LYS A 51 -11.62 -15.23 8.15
C LYS A 51 -12.81 -15.64 9.03
N GLY A 52 -13.98 -15.86 8.44
CA GLY A 52 -15.16 -16.27 9.19
C GLY A 52 -15.87 -15.12 9.92
N THR A 53 -15.66 -13.89 9.50
CA THR A 53 -16.31 -12.69 10.06
C THR A 53 -17.05 -11.90 9.00
N PHE A 54 -17.92 -10.98 9.42
CA PHE A 54 -18.62 -10.05 8.51
C PHE A 54 -17.83 -8.75 8.42
N SER A 55 -17.64 -8.24 7.22
CA SER A 55 -16.83 -7.05 6.98
C SER A 55 -17.23 -6.28 5.72
N ILE A 56 -16.86 -5.02 5.67
CA ILE A 56 -16.70 -4.25 4.44
C ILE A 56 -15.21 -4.06 4.15
N VAL A 57 -14.87 -3.76 2.90
CA VAL A 57 -13.48 -3.51 2.51
C VAL A 57 -13.19 -2.02 2.56
N LEU A 58 -12.03 -1.67 3.13
CA LEU A 58 -11.36 -0.40 3.04
C LEU A 58 -10.11 -0.59 2.17
N LEU A 59 -10.14 -0.12 0.92
CA LEU A 59 -8.97 -0.01 0.06
C LEU A 59 -8.36 1.38 0.24
N GLY A 60 -7.04 1.44 0.45
CA GLY A 60 -6.31 2.70 0.62
C GLY A 60 -5.11 2.83 -0.30
N ILE A 61 -4.86 4.05 -0.78
CA ILE A 61 -3.62 4.45 -1.43
C ILE A 61 -2.98 5.51 -0.55
N VAL A 62 -1.73 5.31 -0.16
CA VAL A 62 -1.03 6.11 0.85
C VAL A 62 0.26 6.67 0.28
N ASN A 63 0.55 7.95 0.59
CA ASN A 63 1.80 8.59 0.23
C ASN A 63 2.95 8.25 1.19
N ALA A 64 4.16 8.74 0.91
CA ALA A 64 5.35 8.50 1.71
C ALA A 64 5.29 9.02 3.16
N ASN A 65 4.25 9.78 3.49
CA ASN A 65 4.04 10.42 4.80
C ASN A 65 2.93 9.75 5.62
N TYR A 66 2.49 8.54 5.25
CA TYR A 66 1.36 7.81 5.87
C TYR A 66 0.00 8.49 5.69
N GLU A 67 -0.18 9.38 4.72
CA GLU A 67 -1.44 10.05 4.44
C GLU A 67 -2.20 9.31 3.34
N PHE A 68 -3.49 9.06 3.54
CA PHE A 68 -4.36 8.51 2.52
C PHE A 68 -4.60 9.54 1.42
N ILE A 69 -4.11 9.30 0.20
CA ILE A 69 -4.41 10.11 -0.99
C ILE A 69 -5.73 9.67 -1.63
N TYR A 70 -6.07 8.39 -1.53
CA TYR A 70 -7.34 7.85 -1.99
C TYR A 70 -7.82 6.74 -1.06
N VAL A 71 -9.14 6.63 -0.86
CA VAL A 71 -9.77 5.45 -0.25
C VAL A 71 -11.04 5.08 -1.02
N ASN A 72 -11.31 3.78 -1.08
CA ASN A 72 -12.59 3.22 -1.49
C ASN A 72 -13.13 2.36 -0.34
N ILE A 73 -14.38 2.58 0.05
CA ILE A 73 -14.96 1.99 1.25
C ILE A 73 -16.35 1.46 0.93
N GLY A 74 -16.65 0.24 1.35
CA GLY A 74 -18.01 -0.31 1.30
C GLY A 74 -18.16 -1.52 0.37
N SER A 75 -17.12 -1.94 -0.34
CA SER A 75 -17.17 -3.22 -1.04
C SER A 75 -17.38 -4.37 -0.06
N ASN A 76 -18.13 -5.39 -0.49
CA ASN A 76 -18.48 -6.51 0.35
C ASN A 76 -17.25 -7.34 0.75
N GLY A 77 -17.22 -7.88 1.95
CA GLY A 77 -16.10 -8.66 2.48
C GLY A 77 -15.77 -9.95 1.72
N SER A 78 -16.62 -10.39 0.81
CA SER A 78 -16.37 -11.56 -0.06
C SER A 78 -15.48 -11.26 -1.26
N ILE A 79 -15.17 -9.98 -1.55
CA ILE A 79 -14.39 -9.56 -2.73
C ILE A 79 -12.90 -9.48 -2.36
N SER A 80 -12.00 -9.88 -3.30
CA SER A 80 -10.55 -9.77 -3.15
C SER A 80 -10.04 -8.35 -3.42
N ASP A 81 -8.80 -8.03 -2.95
CA ASP A 81 -8.12 -6.74 -3.16
C ASP A 81 -8.09 -6.30 -4.63
N GLY A 82 -7.62 -7.19 -5.50
CA GLY A 82 -7.54 -6.91 -6.92
C GLY A 82 -8.91 -6.69 -7.55
N GLY A 83 -9.92 -7.43 -7.09
CA GLY A 83 -11.31 -7.26 -7.49
C GLY A 83 -11.85 -5.90 -7.06
N VAL A 84 -11.63 -5.51 -5.79
CA VAL A 84 -12.06 -4.18 -5.30
C VAL A 84 -11.38 -3.06 -6.08
N PHE A 85 -10.06 -3.12 -6.28
CA PHE A 85 -9.31 -2.07 -6.97
C PHE A 85 -9.78 -1.84 -8.39
N LYS A 86 -10.07 -2.92 -9.15
CA LYS A 86 -10.55 -2.83 -10.55
C LYS A 86 -11.86 -2.07 -10.70
N HIS A 87 -12.71 -2.08 -9.67
CA HIS A 87 -14.01 -1.40 -9.67
C HIS A 87 -13.97 -0.01 -9.05
N THR A 88 -12.78 0.54 -8.79
CA THR A 88 -12.63 1.90 -8.26
C THR A 88 -12.59 2.94 -9.36
N THR A 89 -13.14 4.12 -9.08
CA THR A 89 -12.97 5.31 -9.94
C THR A 89 -11.51 5.69 -10.14
N PHE A 90 -10.65 5.39 -9.18
CA PHE A 90 -9.21 5.61 -9.28
C PHE A 90 -8.59 4.73 -10.39
N HIS A 91 -8.92 3.44 -10.41
CA HIS A 91 -8.44 2.53 -11.45
C HIS A 91 -8.98 2.88 -12.84
N GLU A 92 -10.24 3.29 -12.93
CA GLU A 92 -10.85 3.78 -14.18
C GLU A 92 -10.10 5.00 -14.72
N LYS A 93 -9.87 6.00 -13.88
CA LYS A 93 -9.10 7.20 -14.23
C LYS A 93 -7.65 6.88 -14.59
N MET A 94 -7.01 5.93 -13.90
CA MET A 94 -5.65 5.49 -14.22
C MET A 94 -5.61 4.87 -15.63
N LYS A 95 -6.55 3.99 -15.98
CA LYS A 95 -6.63 3.36 -17.31
C LYS A 95 -6.95 4.35 -18.43
N SER A 96 -7.72 5.38 -18.16
CA SER A 96 -8.10 6.41 -19.14
C SER A 96 -7.13 7.60 -19.17
N ASN A 97 -5.97 7.50 -18.52
CA ASN A 97 -4.96 8.56 -18.41
C ASN A 97 -5.50 9.89 -17.84
N GLN A 98 -6.52 9.82 -16.95
CA GLN A 98 -7.17 10.99 -16.33
C GLN A 98 -6.62 11.33 -14.95
N LEU A 99 -5.56 10.66 -14.49
CA LEU A 99 -4.89 10.96 -13.22
C LEU A 99 -3.77 11.99 -13.37
N ASN A 100 -3.44 12.43 -14.58
CA ASN A 100 -2.32 13.31 -14.86
C ASN A 100 -1.00 12.78 -14.26
N LEU A 101 -0.76 11.45 -14.37
CA LEU A 101 0.48 10.85 -13.90
C LEU A 101 1.66 11.38 -14.70
N PRO A 102 2.85 11.55 -14.07
CA PRO A 102 4.03 11.99 -14.78
C PRO A 102 4.40 11.04 -15.92
N SER A 103 4.85 11.61 -17.03
CA SER A 103 5.41 10.84 -18.13
C SER A 103 6.64 10.05 -17.69
N PRO A 104 6.92 8.87 -18.30
CA PRO A 104 8.15 8.13 -18.01
C PRO A 104 9.38 9.03 -18.10
N SER A 105 10.28 8.93 -17.13
CA SER A 105 11.49 9.77 -17.07
C SER A 105 12.72 8.93 -16.67
N ILE A 106 13.89 9.55 -16.75
CA ILE A 106 15.15 8.90 -16.44
C ILE A 106 15.24 8.66 -14.93
N LEU A 107 15.54 7.41 -14.54
CA LEU A 107 15.84 7.05 -13.15
C LEU A 107 17.15 7.73 -12.69
N PRO A 108 17.23 8.21 -11.45
CA PRO A 108 18.41 8.90 -10.94
C PRO A 108 19.70 8.12 -11.13
N GLN A 109 20.77 8.83 -11.50
CA GLN A 109 22.13 8.28 -11.74
C GLN A 109 22.18 7.19 -12.82
N SER A 110 21.21 7.14 -13.72
CA SER A 110 21.17 6.16 -14.82
C SER A 110 20.75 6.83 -16.14
N ASN A 111 20.77 6.04 -17.22
CA ASN A 111 20.19 6.41 -18.53
C ASN A 111 18.90 5.63 -18.79
N VAL A 112 18.36 4.98 -17.77
CA VAL A 112 17.20 4.10 -17.89
C VAL A 112 15.92 4.91 -17.71
N ILE A 113 15.04 4.88 -18.73
CA ILE A 113 13.72 5.49 -18.66
C ILE A 113 12.76 4.47 -18.04
N ALA A 114 12.00 4.90 -17.03
CA ALA A 114 10.99 4.08 -16.37
C ALA A 114 9.71 4.90 -16.10
N PRO A 115 8.54 4.26 -16.13
CA PRO A 115 7.30 4.91 -15.75
C PRO A 115 7.24 5.16 -14.24
N TYR A 116 6.34 6.04 -13.84
CA TYR A 116 5.95 6.20 -12.44
C TYR A 116 4.91 5.15 -12.06
N CYS A 117 5.03 4.58 -10.86
CA CYS A 117 4.23 3.42 -10.47
C CYS A 117 3.78 3.45 -9.01
N PHE A 118 2.68 2.76 -8.74
CA PHE A 118 2.25 2.39 -7.40
C PHE A 118 2.85 1.04 -7.00
N VAL A 119 3.01 0.81 -5.70
CA VAL A 119 3.47 -0.47 -5.16
C VAL A 119 2.34 -1.16 -4.40
N ALA A 120 2.14 -2.45 -4.64
CA ALA A 120 1.09 -3.24 -4.02
C ALA A 120 1.57 -4.66 -3.66
N ASP A 121 0.71 -5.44 -3.00
CA ASP A 121 1.00 -6.82 -2.69
C ASP A 121 0.68 -7.78 -3.86
N ASN A 122 0.83 -9.08 -3.62
CA ASN A 122 0.58 -10.12 -4.63
C ASN A 122 -0.88 -10.27 -5.05
N ALA A 123 -1.84 -9.71 -4.32
CA ALA A 123 -3.26 -9.80 -4.64
C ALA A 123 -3.65 -8.91 -5.83
N PHE A 124 -2.82 -7.92 -6.16
CA PHE A 124 -3.07 -7.00 -7.26
C PHE A 124 -2.51 -7.51 -8.59
N ALA A 125 -3.15 -7.12 -9.69
CA ALA A 125 -2.65 -7.38 -11.04
C ALA A 125 -1.52 -6.41 -11.37
N ILE A 126 -0.36 -6.93 -11.79
CA ILE A 126 0.76 -6.11 -12.26
C ILE A 126 0.40 -5.44 -13.59
N ASN A 127 0.75 -4.16 -13.74
CA ASN A 127 0.67 -3.43 -14.99
C ASN A 127 1.78 -2.38 -15.05
N GLU A 128 1.81 -1.55 -16.08
CA GLU A 128 2.84 -0.54 -16.28
C GLU A 128 2.99 0.42 -15.08
N ASN A 129 1.88 0.84 -14.47
CA ASN A 129 1.86 1.78 -13.35
C ASN A 129 1.61 1.12 -12.00
N LEU A 130 1.64 -0.22 -11.91
CA LEU A 130 1.45 -0.94 -10.66
C LEU A 130 2.40 -2.12 -10.53
N LEU A 131 3.33 -2.02 -9.59
CA LEU A 131 4.33 -3.04 -9.30
C LEU A 131 3.92 -3.91 -8.11
N LYS A 132 4.24 -5.20 -8.21
CA LYS A 132 4.09 -6.17 -7.13
C LYS A 132 5.33 -7.05 -7.01
N PRO A 133 5.54 -7.73 -5.86
CA PRO A 133 6.72 -8.56 -5.66
C PRO A 133 6.77 -9.76 -6.63
N TYR A 134 7.95 -10.28 -6.85
CA TYR A 134 8.14 -11.61 -7.43
C TYR A 134 7.59 -12.68 -6.47
N PRO A 135 7.05 -13.79 -7.00
CA PRO A 135 6.61 -14.93 -6.17
C PRO A 135 7.77 -15.46 -5.32
N ARG A 136 7.50 -15.81 -4.08
CA ARG A 136 8.54 -16.21 -3.10
C ARG A 136 9.29 -17.51 -3.40
N ARG A 137 8.94 -18.25 -4.47
CA ARG A 137 9.59 -19.52 -4.82
C ARG A 137 10.77 -19.27 -5.75
N ASN A 138 11.93 -19.82 -5.42
CA ASN A 138 13.16 -19.80 -6.27
C ASN A 138 13.55 -18.39 -6.75
N LEU A 139 13.55 -17.42 -5.83
CA LEU A 139 13.98 -16.06 -6.14
C LEU A 139 15.47 -16.02 -6.45
N THR A 140 15.84 -15.35 -7.55
CA THR A 140 17.23 -14.95 -7.76
C THR A 140 17.64 -13.90 -6.73
N HIS A 141 18.96 -13.68 -6.60
CA HIS A 141 19.50 -12.63 -5.74
C HIS A 141 18.87 -11.27 -6.08
N ASP A 142 18.83 -10.89 -7.34
CA ASP A 142 18.31 -9.61 -7.81
C ASP A 142 16.81 -9.44 -7.52
N GLN A 143 16.05 -10.53 -7.66
CA GLN A 143 14.63 -10.54 -7.30
C GLN A 143 14.41 -10.39 -5.79
N ARG A 144 15.30 -10.91 -4.95
CA ARG A 144 15.25 -10.70 -3.49
C ARG A 144 15.50 -9.23 -3.14
N ILE A 145 16.48 -8.59 -3.77
CA ILE A 145 16.73 -7.14 -3.63
C ILE A 145 15.49 -6.35 -4.03
N PHE A 146 14.91 -6.60 -5.20
CA PHE A 146 13.70 -5.93 -5.64
C PHE A 146 12.54 -6.13 -4.65
N ASN A 147 12.28 -7.37 -4.22
CA ASN A 147 11.22 -7.67 -3.26
C ASN A 147 11.42 -6.95 -1.93
N TYR A 148 12.66 -6.87 -1.45
CA TYR A 148 13.01 -6.12 -0.25
C TYR A 148 12.70 -4.62 -0.41
N ARG A 149 13.17 -3.98 -1.49
CA ARG A 149 12.95 -2.56 -1.79
C ARG A 149 11.46 -2.25 -1.90
N LEU A 150 10.72 -3.08 -2.63
CA LEU A 150 9.28 -2.96 -2.79
C LEU A 150 8.54 -3.17 -1.45
N SER A 151 8.96 -4.13 -0.63
CA SER A 151 8.37 -4.37 0.69
C SER A 151 8.55 -3.18 1.62
N ARG A 152 9.70 -2.51 1.60
CA ARG A 152 9.95 -1.27 2.36
C ARG A 152 8.96 -0.16 1.95
N ALA A 153 8.82 0.09 0.66
CA ALA A 153 7.89 1.10 0.14
C ALA A 153 6.43 0.73 0.45
N ARG A 154 6.06 -0.56 0.34
CA ARG A 154 4.70 -1.02 0.62
C ARG A 154 4.34 -1.01 2.12
N ARG A 155 5.33 -1.18 3.01
CA ARG A 155 5.13 -1.11 4.48
C ARG A 155 4.45 0.17 4.94
N ILE A 156 4.55 1.24 4.16
CA ILE A 156 3.92 2.53 4.47
C ILE A 156 2.41 2.42 4.60
N VAL A 157 1.76 1.73 3.69
CA VAL A 157 0.30 1.57 3.74
C VAL A 157 -0.12 0.64 4.88
N GLU A 158 0.67 -0.39 5.21
CA GLU A 158 0.44 -1.25 6.38
C GLU A 158 0.52 -0.43 7.67
N ASN A 159 1.56 0.39 7.81
CA ASN A 159 1.71 1.30 8.95
C ASN A 159 0.57 2.33 9.04
N ALA A 160 0.14 2.89 7.91
CA ALA A 160 -0.97 3.85 7.89
C ALA A 160 -2.27 3.22 8.42
N PHE A 161 -2.58 1.99 8.00
CA PHE A 161 -3.71 1.24 8.53
C PHE A 161 -3.54 0.89 10.02
N GLY A 162 -2.32 0.52 10.43
CA GLY A 162 -2.01 0.25 11.82
C GLY A 162 -2.24 1.48 12.71
N ILE A 163 -1.71 2.64 12.32
CA ILE A 163 -1.93 3.91 13.02
C ILE A 163 -3.42 4.25 13.08
N LEU A 164 -4.12 4.12 11.93
CA LEU A 164 -5.55 4.38 11.84
C LEU A 164 -6.33 3.55 12.87
N ALA A 165 -6.10 2.24 12.92
CA ALA A 165 -6.78 1.33 13.84
C ALA A 165 -6.42 1.60 15.30
N GLU A 166 -5.16 1.94 15.60
CA GLU A 166 -4.73 2.27 16.97
C GLU A 166 -5.36 3.58 17.49
N ARG A 167 -5.49 4.58 16.63
CA ARG A 167 -6.04 5.89 17.02
C ARG A 167 -7.57 5.92 17.02
N PHE A 168 -8.21 5.22 16.10
CA PHE A 168 -9.66 5.18 15.98
C PHE A 168 -10.22 3.84 16.49
N ARG A 169 -10.47 3.76 17.79
CA ARG A 169 -10.90 2.52 18.46
C ARG A 169 -12.17 1.88 17.91
N VAL A 170 -12.99 2.64 17.19
CA VAL A 170 -14.16 2.12 16.46
C VAL A 170 -13.77 1.03 15.45
N LEU A 171 -12.53 1.03 14.96
CA LEU A 171 -11.99 0.02 14.04
C LEU A 171 -11.43 -1.23 14.76
N LYS A 172 -11.34 -1.22 16.11
CA LYS A 172 -10.82 -2.33 16.92
C LYS A 172 -11.86 -3.38 17.28
N ARG A 173 -13.13 -3.13 17.02
CA ARG A 173 -14.24 -4.03 17.34
C ARG A 173 -15.22 -4.07 16.18
N PRO A 174 -16.05 -5.11 16.06
CA PRO A 174 -17.13 -5.12 15.08
C PRO A 174 -18.00 -3.87 15.23
N ILE A 175 -18.15 -3.11 14.15
CA ILE A 175 -18.93 -1.87 14.15
C ILE A 175 -20.42 -2.24 14.17
N GLN A 176 -21.13 -1.79 15.21
CA GLN A 176 -22.51 -2.14 15.53
C GLN A 176 -23.49 -1.04 15.10
N ILE A 177 -23.42 -0.61 13.85
CA ILE A 177 -24.36 0.36 13.28
C ILE A 177 -24.88 -0.16 11.94
N ASN A 178 -25.90 0.51 11.42
CA ASN A 178 -26.41 0.18 10.09
C ASN A 178 -25.26 0.19 9.05
N VAL A 179 -25.14 -0.89 8.28
CA VAL A 179 -24.05 -1.11 7.33
C VAL A 179 -23.88 0.04 6.34
N HIS A 180 -24.96 0.72 5.94
CA HIS A 180 -24.88 1.89 5.05
C HIS A 180 -24.21 3.12 5.68
N ASN A 181 -24.09 3.16 7.01
CA ASN A 181 -23.41 4.24 7.73
C ASN A 181 -21.94 3.90 8.06
N VAL A 182 -21.54 2.61 8.03
CA VAL A 182 -20.17 2.20 8.30
C VAL A 182 -19.16 2.91 7.39
N PRO A 183 -19.37 3.01 6.05
CA PRO A 183 -18.45 3.74 5.18
C PRO A 183 -18.22 5.20 5.59
N LYS A 184 -19.26 5.87 6.13
CA LYS A 184 -19.14 7.27 6.58
C LYS A 184 -18.24 7.40 7.81
N VAL A 185 -18.34 6.46 8.76
CA VAL A 185 -17.48 6.41 9.95
C VAL A 185 -16.04 6.13 9.56
N VAL A 186 -15.81 5.17 8.67
CA VAL A 186 -14.47 4.84 8.20
C VAL A 186 -13.85 6.00 7.41
N MET A 187 -14.64 6.67 6.55
CA MET A 187 -14.20 7.85 5.81
C MET A 187 -13.82 9.00 6.75
N ALA A 188 -14.64 9.27 7.76
CA ALA A 188 -14.33 10.27 8.78
C ALA A 188 -13.02 9.95 9.51
N SER A 189 -12.80 8.68 9.88
CA SER A 189 -11.56 8.23 10.52
C SER A 189 -10.34 8.47 9.62
N CYS A 190 -10.40 8.13 8.34
CA CYS A 190 -9.32 8.37 7.38
C CYS A 190 -9.06 9.88 7.18
N THR A 191 -10.11 10.70 7.13
CA THR A 191 -9.99 12.15 6.98
C THR A 191 -9.35 12.80 8.21
N LEU A 192 -9.79 12.40 9.41
CA LEU A 192 -9.21 12.86 10.67
C LEU A 192 -7.77 12.38 10.85
N HIS A 193 -7.44 11.15 10.41
CA HIS A 193 -6.07 10.66 10.38
C HIS A 193 -5.16 11.61 9.58
N ASN A 194 -5.54 11.94 8.35
CA ASN A 194 -4.77 12.86 7.52
C ASN A 194 -4.64 14.25 8.15
N TYR A 195 -5.73 14.76 8.72
CA TYR A 195 -5.70 16.06 9.43
C TYR A 195 -4.74 16.05 10.61
N LEU A 196 -4.83 15.05 11.48
CA LEU A 196 -3.98 14.91 12.66
C LEU A 196 -2.52 14.67 12.27
N ARG A 197 -2.29 13.89 11.20
CA ARG A 197 -0.94 13.65 10.66
C ARG A 197 -0.25 14.95 10.24
N LYS A 198 -1.01 15.89 9.66
CA LYS A 198 -0.49 17.20 9.22
C LYS A 198 -0.33 18.20 10.36
N LYS A 199 -1.20 18.15 11.35
CA LYS A 199 -1.31 19.18 12.40
C LYS A 199 -0.62 18.83 13.72
N SER A 200 -0.32 17.57 13.98
CA SER A 200 0.25 17.12 15.25
C SER A 200 1.54 16.33 15.03
N SER A 201 2.67 16.87 15.48
CA SER A 201 3.96 16.18 15.45
C SER A 201 3.97 14.89 16.30
N ASN A 202 3.15 14.85 17.35
CA ASN A 202 3.03 13.72 18.27
C ASN A 202 1.98 12.69 17.85
N TYR A 203 1.32 12.87 16.71
CA TYR A 203 0.31 11.92 16.23
C TYR A 203 0.92 10.55 15.92
N ILE A 204 2.10 10.52 15.33
CA ILE A 204 2.89 9.30 15.09
C ILE A 204 4.04 9.28 16.09
N THR A 205 3.97 8.36 17.06
CA THR A 205 5.07 8.11 18.00
C THR A 205 6.00 7.03 17.45
N ARG A 206 7.22 6.94 17.97
CA ARG A 206 8.24 5.99 17.52
C ARG A 206 7.78 4.53 17.52
N ASN A 207 6.87 4.16 18.42
CA ASN A 207 6.36 2.79 18.54
C ASN A 207 5.14 2.50 17.64
N CYS A 208 4.50 3.55 17.07
CA CYS A 208 3.31 3.38 16.26
C CYS A 208 3.58 2.80 14.87
N VAL A 209 4.83 2.74 14.42
CA VAL A 209 5.21 2.30 13.07
C VAL A 209 6.32 1.27 13.12
N ASP A 210 6.34 0.43 12.10
CA ASP A 210 7.49 -0.41 11.85
C ASP A 210 8.72 0.45 11.58
N THR A 211 9.79 0.19 12.25
CA THR A 211 11.06 0.87 12.04
C THR A 211 12.14 -0.12 11.62
N GLU A 212 13.00 0.32 10.74
CA GLU A 212 14.13 -0.43 10.23
C GLU A 212 15.39 0.41 10.47
N ASP A 213 16.30 -0.16 11.23
CA ASP A 213 17.64 0.40 11.40
C ASP A 213 18.55 -0.24 10.35
N THR A 214 18.96 0.57 9.37
CA THR A 214 19.78 0.13 8.24
C THR A 214 21.25 -0.04 8.60
N GLU A 215 21.71 0.53 9.72
CA GLU A 215 23.08 0.38 10.21
C GLU A 215 23.26 -0.94 10.98
N THR A 216 22.32 -1.23 11.89
CA THR A 216 22.36 -2.46 12.70
C THR A 216 21.63 -3.62 12.01
N CYS A 217 20.98 -3.39 10.86
CA CYS A 217 20.15 -4.36 10.14
C CYS A 217 19.04 -4.96 11.02
N THR A 218 18.48 -4.17 11.94
CA THR A 218 17.41 -4.62 12.82
C THR A 218 16.07 -4.09 12.37
N PHE A 219 15.05 -4.91 12.54
CA PHE A 219 13.65 -4.55 12.29
C PHE A 219 12.88 -4.57 13.60
N ARG A 220 12.20 -3.47 13.89
CA ARG A 220 11.29 -3.38 15.03
C ARG A 220 9.86 -3.20 14.52
N PRO A 221 8.97 -4.17 14.82
CA PRO A 221 7.55 -4.03 14.46
C PRO A 221 6.89 -2.91 15.27
N GLY A 222 5.95 -2.22 14.66
CA GLY A 222 5.08 -1.26 15.35
C GLY A 222 4.09 -1.97 16.26
N ASP A 223 3.66 -1.28 17.34
CA ASP A 223 2.75 -1.83 18.36
C ASP A 223 1.41 -2.33 17.76
N TRP A 224 0.99 -1.77 16.62
CA TRP A 224 -0.22 -2.21 15.92
C TRP A 224 -0.18 -3.68 15.47
N ARG A 225 1.02 -4.25 15.25
CA ARG A 225 1.16 -5.67 14.88
C ARG A 225 0.83 -6.63 16.02
N LEU A 226 0.88 -6.17 17.26
CA LEU A 226 0.50 -6.94 18.44
C LEU A 226 -1.04 -7.11 18.54
N ASN A 227 -1.78 -6.18 17.93
CA ASN A 227 -3.23 -6.12 17.98
C ASN A 227 -3.79 -5.96 16.55
N ASP A 228 -3.57 -6.94 15.67
CA ASP A 228 -3.97 -6.87 14.26
C ASP A 228 -5.50 -6.83 14.11
N ASN A 229 -6.07 -5.63 14.24
CA ASN A 229 -7.51 -5.38 14.26
C ASN A 229 -8.11 -5.18 12.86
N LEU A 230 -7.28 -4.88 11.87
CA LEU A 230 -7.67 -4.78 10.46
C LEU A 230 -7.12 -5.97 9.69
N VAL A 231 -7.98 -6.90 9.33
CA VAL A 231 -7.62 -8.14 8.64
C VAL A 231 -7.28 -7.86 7.18
N GLY A 232 -6.16 -8.37 6.68
CA GLY A 232 -5.80 -8.31 5.26
C GLY A 232 -6.80 -9.05 4.38
N LEU A 233 -6.89 -8.67 3.11
CA LEU A 233 -7.79 -9.30 2.15
C LEU A 233 -7.21 -10.61 1.58
N ASN A 234 -8.06 -11.42 0.94
CA ASN A 234 -7.66 -12.72 0.39
C ASN A 234 -6.85 -12.55 -0.92
N ARG A 235 -5.83 -13.37 -1.12
CA ARG A 235 -4.88 -13.34 -2.25
C ARG A 235 -5.38 -14.20 -3.40
N THR A 236 -6.09 -13.64 -4.37
CA THR A 236 -6.67 -14.45 -5.46
C THR A 236 -6.28 -14.08 -6.88
N GLU A 237 -5.35 -13.17 -7.15
CA GLU A 237 -5.15 -12.75 -8.52
C GLU A 237 -3.86 -13.18 -9.20
N ARG A 238 -4.04 -13.76 -10.43
CA ARG A 238 -2.97 -14.28 -11.29
C ARG A 238 -2.81 -13.51 -12.61
N GLN A 239 -3.47 -12.36 -12.80
CA GLN A 239 -3.31 -11.62 -14.05
C GLN A 239 -1.90 -11.00 -14.13
N ARG A 240 -1.21 -11.33 -15.21
CA ARG A 240 0.11 -10.80 -15.56
C ARG A 240 -0.01 -10.14 -16.92
N THR A 241 0.39 -8.88 -17.05
CA THR A 241 0.59 -8.24 -18.34
C THR A 241 2.07 -8.31 -18.71
N ALA A 242 2.38 -8.43 -19.99
CA ALA A 242 3.76 -8.44 -20.49
C ALA A 242 4.47 -7.13 -20.08
N ASP A 243 3.80 -5.99 -20.27
CA ASP A 243 4.33 -4.65 -19.97
C ASP A 243 4.67 -4.48 -18.49
N GLY A 244 3.80 -4.90 -17.57
CA GLY A 244 4.07 -4.83 -16.14
C GLY A 244 5.25 -5.67 -15.68
N ASN A 245 5.49 -6.83 -16.29
CA ASN A 245 6.68 -7.64 -16.01
C ASN A 245 7.96 -6.97 -16.53
N SER A 246 7.91 -6.35 -17.71
CA SER A 246 9.04 -5.59 -18.28
C SER A 246 9.41 -4.40 -17.39
N VAL A 247 8.43 -3.63 -16.93
CA VAL A 247 8.66 -2.52 -15.98
C VAL A 247 9.27 -3.03 -14.69
N ARG A 248 8.74 -4.13 -14.12
CA ARG A 248 9.32 -4.73 -12.90
C ARG A 248 10.78 -5.14 -13.11
N GLN A 249 11.12 -5.69 -14.28
CA GLN A 249 12.49 -6.06 -14.62
C GLN A 249 13.41 -4.82 -14.68
N ILE A 250 12.97 -3.73 -15.29
CA ILE A 250 13.70 -2.45 -15.31
C ILE A 250 14.05 -2.00 -13.89
N PHE A 251 13.08 -1.98 -12.98
CA PHE A 251 13.35 -1.62 -11.57
C PHE A 251 14.23 -2.64 -10.85
N THR A 252 14.12 -3.93 -11.18
CA THR A 252 15.00 -4.96 -10.61
C THR A 252 16.45 -4.69 -11.00
N GLU A 253 16.73 -4.47 -12.27
CA GLU A 253 18.07 -4.15 -12.78
C GLU A 253 18.59 -2.83 -12.18
N TYR A 254 17.76 -1.79 -12.14
CA TYR A 254 18.12 -0.51 -11.57
C TYR A 254 18.52 -0.63 -10.09
N PHE A 255 17.74 -1.29 -9.24
CA PHE A 255 18.04 -1.43 -7.80
C PHE A 255 19.26 -2.33 -7.52
N ASN A 256 19.66 -3.15 -8.45
CA ASN A 256 20.89 -3.95 -8.35
C ASN A 256 22.13 -3.24 -8.89
N ASN A 257 21.96 -2.14 -9.64
CA ASN A 257 23.04 -1.35 -10.24
C ASN A 257 23.02 0.10 -9.72
N GLN A 258 22.61 1.07 -10.54
CA GLN A 258 22.71 2.51 -10.23
C GLN A 258 21.84 2.95 -9.04
N GLY A 259 20.68 2.31 -8.86
CA GLY A 259 19.78 2.57 -7.72
C GLY A 259 20.11 1.78 -6.45
N ARG A 260 21.28 1.13 -6.42
CA ARG A 260 21.74 0.32 -5.26
C ARG A 260 21.88 1.20 -4.02
N VAL A 261 21.46 0.67 -2.86
CA VAL A 261 21.70 1.29 -1.55
C VAL A 261 22.64 0.41 -0.72
N HIS A 262 23.50 1.02 0.07
CA HIS A 262 24.60 0.34 0.78
C HIS A 262 24.15 -0.76 1.76
N PHE A 263 22.93 -0.65 2.30
CA PHE A 263 22.43 -1.58 3.30
C PHE A 263 21.65 -2.78 2.74
N GLN A 264 21.24 -2.76 1.46
CA GLN A 264 20.30 -3.74 0.94
C GLN A 264 20.78 -5.19 1.00
N GLU A 265 22.09 -5.43 0.74
CA GLU A 265 22.69 -6.76 0.82
C GLU A 265 22.65 -7.33 2.24
N ARG A 266 23.03 -6.51 3.21
CA ARG A 266 22.99 -6.92 4.62
C ARG A 266 21.56 -7.24 5.07
N MET A 267 20.60 -6.43 4.64
CA MET A 267 19.20 -6.59 5.02
C MET A 267 18.58 -7.87 4.47
N ILE A 268 18.79 -8.22 3.19
CA ILE A 268 18.23 -9.46 2.63
C ILE A 268 18.82 -10.71 3.28
N ASN A 269 20.10 -10.68 3.69
CA ASN A 269 20.75 -11.79 4.37
C ASN A 269 20.23 -11.97 5.80
N THR A 270 20.00 -10.86 6.52
CA THR A 270 19.48 -10.90 7.91
C THR A 270 18.02 -11.29 7.99
N MET A 271 17.20 -10.82 7.04
CA MET A 271 15.75 -11.08 7.06
C MET A 271 15.31 -12.39 6.40
N ASN A 272 16.25 -13.20 5.86
CA ASN A 272 15.94 -14.43 5.09
C ASN A 272 14.84 -14.21 4.02
N ILE A 273 14.90 -13.09 3.29
CA ILE A 273 13.95 -12.71 2.25
C ILE A 273 14.29 -13.35 0.91
#